data_ef9c6fe8be0cc9683aa2f1c1e1706bf8
#
_entry.id   ef9c6fe8be0cc9683aa2f1c1e1706bf8
#
_cell.length_a   1.000
_cell.length_b   1.000
_cell.length_c   1.000
_cell.angle_alpha   90.00
_cell.angle_beta   90.00
_cell.angle_gamma   90.00
#
_symmetry.space_group_name_H-M   'P 1'
#
loop_
_entity.id
_entity.type
_entity.pdbx_description
1 polymer ?
#
loop_
_entity_poly.entity_id
_entity_poly.type
_entity_poly.pdbx_seq_one_letter_code
_entity_poly.pdbx_strand_id
1 'polypeptide(L)'
;ELLDDPEPAAENVGVCSFDLNNLRRINNSMGHEAGDAYIRRFAVCLRASMPAEQFVGRDGGDEFIAVTHGLDEEAMRECLTHVREAMTEESKGYPDMPLSYAAGYALASDFPGSTMRELFSFADKNMYINKNHVKREEAAAEKRLDFPLLKLLNRFGRNFSDCLYCDAHMDTYRALRASADFFLASDGSYSGAAEQIAAERVARADRAHI
;
A
#
# COMPACT_ATOMS: atom_id res chain seq x y z
N GLU A 1 15.25 6.09 -25.58
CA GLU A 1 16.05 7.26 -26.05
C GLU A 1 16.68 8.01 -24.84
N LEU A 2 15.93 8.36 -23.81
CA LEU A 2 16.44 9.15 -22.66
C LEU A 2 17.48 8.40 -21.83
N LEU A 3 17.36 7.08 -21.74
CA LEU A 3 18.29 6.21 -21.03
C LEU A 3 19.45 5.70 -21.90
N ASP A 4 19.43 5.98 -23.21
CA ASP A 4 20.41 5.44 -24.16
C ASP A 4 21.57 6.41 -24.46
N ASP A 5 21.54 7.60 -23.85
CA ASP A 5 22.62 8.56 -23.98
C ASP A 5 23.88 8.04 -23.26
N PRO A 6 25.01 7.86 -23.97
CA PRO A 6 26.25 7.40 -23.39
C PRO A 6 26.98 8.50 -22.59
N GLU A 7 26.55 9.76 -22.72
CA GLU A 7 27.17 10.87 -21.99
C GLU A 7 26.82 10.84 -20.50
N PRO A 8 27.72 11.31 -19.64
CA PRO A 8 27.42 11.47 -18.23
C PRO A 8 26.20 12.38 -18.00
N ALA A 9 25.34 11.98 -17.08
CA ALA A 9 24.22 12.82 -16.65
C ALA A 9 24.75 14.11 -15.99
N ALA A 10 24.03 15.21 -16.18
CA ALA A 10 24.36 16.46 -15.49
C ALA A 10 24.23 16.28 -13.96
N GLU A 11 25.10 16.93 -13.17
CA GLU A 11 25.15 16.79 -11.70
C GLU A 11 23.80 17.08 -10.99
N ASN A 12 22.96 17.92 -11.60
CA ASN A 12 21.67 18.30 -11.07
C ASN A 12 20.51 17.37 -11.48
N VAL A 13 20.83 16.21 -12.07
CA VAL A 13 19.83 15.22 -12.49
C VAL A 13 19.58 14.20 -11.37
N GLY A 14 18.32 13.87 -11.16
CA GLY A 14 17.86 12.76 -10.34
C GLY A 14 16.96 11.82 -11.12
N VAL A 15 16.99 10.56 -10.78
CA VAL A 15 16.12 9.52 -11.35
C VAL A 15 15.35 8.85 -10.21
N CYS A 16 14.04 8.71 -10.36
CA CYS A 16 13.19 7.93 -9.47
C CYS A 16 12.62 6.74 -10.23
N SER A 17 12.65 5.56 -9.62
CA SER A 17 11.98 4.34 -10.08
C SER A 17 10.82 4.01 -9.14
N PHE A 18 9.68 3.64 -9.70
CA PHE A 18 8.47 3.25 -8.97
C PHE A 18 7.95 1.93 -9.52
N ASP A 19 7.49 1.06 -8.63
CA ASP A 19 6.84 -0.22 -8.96
C ASP A 19 5.50 -0.29 -8.24
N LEU A 20 4.42 -0.38 -9.01
CA LEU A 20 3.05 -0.41 -8.49
C LEU A 20 2.71 -1.81 -7.96
N ASN A 21 2.51 -1.93 -6.67
CA ASN A 21 2.22 -3.19 -6.01
C ASN A 21 0.80 -3.70 -6.33
N ASN A 22 0.59 -5.00 -6.16
CA ASN A 22 -0.72 -5.64 -6.23
C ASN A 22 -1.45 -5.63 -7.58
N LEU A 23 -0.88 -5.09 -8.67
CA LEU A 23 -1.55 -5.04 -9.98
C LEU A 23 -2.01 -6.42 -10.45
N ARG A 24 -1.16 -7.45 -10.33
CA ARG A 24 -1.51 -8.83 -10.69
C ARG A 24 -2.69 -9.37 -9.86
N ARG A 25 -2.74 -9.07 -8.57
CA ARG A 25 -3.83 -9.48 -7.67
C ARG A 25 -5.14 -8.81 -8.09
N ILE A 26 -5.11 -7.51 -8.39
CA ILE A 26 -6.26 -6.74 -8.84
C ILE A 26 -6.77 -7.30 -10.16
N ASN A 27 -5.91 -7.50 -11.15
CA ASN A 27 -6.26 -8.11 -12.44
C ASN A 27 -6.95 -9.46 -12.27
N ASN A 28 -6.42 -10.32 -11.38
CA ASN A 28 -6.95 -11.66 -11.17
C ASN A 28 -8.30 -11.66 -10.42
N SER A 29 -8.53 -10.73 -9.50
CA SER A 29 -9.73 -10.69 -8.67
C SER A 29 -10.84 -9.80 -9.21
N MET A 30 -10.49 -8.71 -9.93
CA MET A 30 -11.43 -7.67 -10.36
C MET A 30 -11.42 -7.43 -11.88
N GLY A 31 -10.53 -8.13 -12.62
CA GLY A 31 -10.40 -8.01 -14.07
C GLY A 31 -9.43 -6.92 -14.53
N HIS A 32 -9.06 -6.97 -15.81
CA HIS A 32 -8.08 -6.06 -16.42
C HIS A 32 -8.52 -4.60 -16.43
N GLU A 33 -9.82 -4.34 -16.56
CA GLU A 33 -10.36 -2.96 -16.50
C GLU A 33 -10.09 -2.29 -15.14
N ALA A 34 -10.19 -3.05 -14.04
CA ALA A 34 -9.84 -2.58 -12.71
C ALA A 34 -8.33 -2.33 -12.58
N GLY A 35 -7.50 -3.20 -13.15
CA GLY A 35 -6.06 -2.98 -13.21
C GLY A 35 -5.66 -1.75 -14.01
N ASP A 36 -6.31 -1.51 -15.15
CA ASP A 36 -6.09 -0.30 -15.95
C ASP A 36 -6.53 0.97 -15.21
N ALA A 37 -7.62 0.92 -14.46
CA ALA A 37 -8.06 2.01 -13.59
C ALA A 37 -7.03 2.26 -12.47
N TYR A 38 -6.50 1.20 -11.86
CA TYR A 38 -5.48 1.26 -10.83
C TYR A 38 -4.19 1.92 -11.32
N ILE A 39 -3.71 1.53 -12.50
CA ILE A 39 -2.54 2.14 -13.16
C ILE A 39 -2.80 3.64 -13.44
N ARG A 40 -3.97 3.98 -13.99
CA ARG A 40 -4.32 5.38 -14.30
C ARG A 40 -4.37 6.25 -13.05
N ARG A 41 -4.96 5.76 -11.95
CA ARG A 41 -5.01 6.47 -10.67
C ARG A 41 -3.61 6.76 -10.16
N PHE A 42 -2.74 5.75 -10.17
CA PHE A 42 -1.34 5.92 -9.78
C PHE A 42 -0.63 6.96 -10.65
N ALA A 43 -0.75 6.87 -11.97
CA ALA A 43 -0.14 7.82 -12.91
C ALA A 43 -0.60 9.26 -12.68
N VAL A 44 -1.89 9.47 -12.43
CA VAL A 44 -2.47 10.81 -12.15
C VAL A 44 -1.90 11.37 -10.84
N CYS A 45 -1.91 10.60 -9.76
CA CYS A 45 -1.36 11.01 -8.48
C CYS A 45 0.14 11.30 -8.57
N LEU A 46 0.91 10.40 -9.21
CA LEU A 46 2.35 10.58 -9.39
C LEU A 46 2.66 11.87 -10.16
N ARG A 47 1.97 12.09 -11.31
CA ARG A 47 2.17 13.31 -12.10
C ARG A 47 1.79 14.58 -11.34
N ALA A 48 0.70 14.55 -10.58
CA ALA A 48 0.23 15.70 -9.80
C ALA A 48 1.14 16.05 -8.61
N SER A 49 1.86 15.04 -8.07
CA SER A 49 2.77 15.21 -6.92
C SER A 49 4.19 15.63 -7.31
N MET A 50 4.53 15.52 -8.59
CA MET A 50 5.84 15.96 -9.09
C MET A 50 5.75 17.39 -9.67
N PRO A 51 6.78 18.23 -9.51
CA PRO A 51 6.82 19.55 -10.15
C PRO A 51 6.56 19.44 -11.66
N ALA A 52 5.89 20.44 -12.23
CA ALA A 52 5.36 20.37 -13.59
C ALA A 52 6.46 20.20 -14.67
N GLU A 53 7.63 20.75 -14.40
CA GLU A 53 8.82 20.71 -15.27
C GLU A 53 9.55 19.36 -15.26
N GLN A 54 9.27 18.49 -14.29
CA GLN A 54 9.93 17.20 -14.18
C GLN A 54 9.27 16.17 -15.10
N PHE A 55 10.08 15.27 -15.66
CA PHE A 55 9.55 14.18 -16.48
C PHE A 55 8.95 13.09 -15.61
N VAL A 56 7.77 12.59 -16.00
CA VAL A 56 7.15 11.40 -15.42
C VAL A 56 6.63 10.53 -16.56
N GLY A 57 7.03 9.27 -16.57
CA GLY A 57 6.65 8.30 -17.59
C GLY A 57 6.35 6.92 -17.02
N ARG A 58 5.64 6.11 -17.79
CA ARG A 58 5.46 4.68 -17.53
C ARG A 58 6.45 3.93 -18.41
N ASP A 59 7.30 3.12 -17.79
CA ASP A 59 8.33 2.35 -18.49
C ASP A 59 7.79 1.00 -19.00
N GLY A 60 6.88 0.39 -18.25
CA GLY A 60 6.19 -0.85 -18.67
C GLY A 60 5.25 -1.34 -17.57
N GLY A 61 4.33 -2.22 -17.86
CA GLY A 61 3.50 -2.94 -16.89
C GLY A 61 3.04 -2.11 -15.69
N ASP A 62 3.67 -2.33 -14.57
CA ASP A 62 3.51 -1.68 -13.26
C ASP A 62 4.67 -0.73 -12.90
N GLU A 63 5.62 -0.49 -13.82
CA GLU A 63 6.82 0.30 -13.60
C GLU A 63 6.66 1.73 -14.12
N PHE A 64 7.09 2.70 -13.32
CA PHE A 64 7.09 4.12 -13.64
C PHE A 64 8.46 4.75 -13.32
N ILE A 65 8.79 5.78 -14.06
CA ILE A 65 10.03 6.54 -13.91
C ILE A 65 9.73 8.03 -13.81
N ALA A 66 10.47 8.73 -12.97
CA ALA A 66 10.58 10.18 -13.04
C ALA A 66 12.02 10.60 -13.20
N VAL A 67 12.26 11.61 -14.03
CA VAL A 67 13.57 12.28 -14.15
C VAL A 67 13.41 13.70 -13.69
N THR A 68 14.26 14.09 -12.75
CA THR A 68 14.21 15.39 -12.09
C THR A 68 15.47 16.20 -12.39
N HIS A 69 15.33 17.51 -12.42
CA HIS A 69 16.42 18.46 -12.58
C HIS A 69 16.39 19.47 -11.44
N GLY A 70 17.56 19.78 -10.87
CA GLY A 70 17.71 20.80 -9.85
C GLY A 70 17.17 20.46 -8.47
N LEU A 71 16.84 19.19 -8.21
CA LEU A 71 16.45 18.71 -6.88
C LEU A 71 17.68 18.13 -6.16
N ASP A 72 17.94 18.62 -4.97
CA ASP A 72 18.85 17.99 -4.04
C ASP A 72 18.18 16.85 -3.26
N GLU A 73 18.91 16.23 -2.34
CA GLU A 73 18.39 15.09 -1.56
C GLU A 73 17.16 15.46 -0.72
N GLU A 74 17.14 16.66 -0.12
CA GLU A 74 16.02 17.11 0.72
C GLU A 74 14.76 17.34 -0.12
N ALA A 75 14.89 18.09 -1.22
CA ALA A 75 13.79 18.33 -2.16
C ALA A 75 13.26 17.02 -2.79
N MET A 76 14.15 16.07 -3.09
CA MET A 76 13.75 14.75 -3.58
C MET A 76 12.93 13.99 -2.54
N ARG A 77 13.33 14.00 -1.28
CA ARG A 77 12.60 13.36 -0.17
C ARG A 77 11.24 14.01 0.07
N GLU A 78 11.16 15.34 -0.06
CA GLU A 78 9.90 16.07 0.02
C GLU A 78 8.96 15.67 -1.11
N CYS A 79 9.44 15.62 -2.36
CA CYS A 79 8.66 15.13 -3.49
C CYS A 79 8.09 13.72 -3.25
N LEU A 80 8.91 12.78 -2.80
CA LEU A 80 8.47 11.42 -2.50
C LEU A 80 7.48 11.35 -1.32
N THR A 81 7.59 12.29 -0.38
CA THR A 81 6.61 12.43 0.71
C THR A 81 5.26 12.91 0.18
N HIS A 82 5.23 13.92 -0.69
CA HIS A 82 4.01 14.40 -1.36
C HIS A 82 3.36 13.30 -2.20
N VAL A 83 4.16 12.51 -2.94
CA VAL A 83 3.66 11.33 -3.67
C VAL A 83 2.94 10.38 -2.72
N ARG A 84 3.54 10.05 -1.58
CA ARG A 84 2.95 9.14 -0.59
C ARG A 84 1.66 9.68 0.01
N GLU A 85 1.63 10.96 0.33
CA GLU A 85 0.44 11.64 0.89
C GLU A 85 -0.70 11.65 -0.13
N ALA A 86 -0.43 12.01 -1.38
CA ALA A 86 -1.42 12.00 -2.46
C ALA A 86 -1.99 10.60 -2.72
N MET A 87 -1.14 9.56 -2.73
CA MET A 87 -1.57 8.16 -2.87
C MET A 87 -2.43 7.71 -1.70
N THR A 88 -2.09 8.13 -0.48
CA THR A 88 -2.85 7.82 0.73
C THR A 88 -4.22 8.48 0.69
N GLU A 89 -4.29 9.75 0.33
CA GLU A 89 -5.55 10.50 0.24
C GLU A 89 -6.47 9.92 -0.83
N GLU A 90 -5.92 9.65 -2.02
CA GLU A 90 -6.68 9.05 -3.12
C GLU A 90 -7.22 7.66 -2.75
N SER A 91 -6.45 6.86 -2.03
CA SER A 91 -6.84 5.53 -1.58
C SER A 91 -8.06 5.51 -0.66
N LYS A 92 -8.35 6.60 0.06
CA LYS A 92 -9.56 6.72 0.89
C LYS A 92 -10.86 6.59 0.08
N GLY A 93 -10.83 7.03 -1.18
CA GLY A 93 -11.96 6.87 -2.10
C GLY A 93 -12.15 5.45 -2.65
N TYR A 94 -11.16 4.56 -2.44
CA TYR A 94 -11.12 3.21 -3.00
C TYR A 94 -10.61 2.18 -1.99
N PRO A 95 -11.34 1.91 -0.91
CA PRO A 95 -10.90 1.05 0.20
C PRO A 95 -10.57 -0.38 -0.25
N ASP A 96 -11.29 -0.91 -1.26
CA ASP A 96 -11.04 -2.26 -1.79
C ASP A 96 -9.82 -2.33 -2.72
N MET A 97 -9.33 -1.19 -3.16
CA MET A 97 -8.24 -1.08 -4.14
C MET A 97 -7.30 0.10 -3.80
N PRO A 98 -6.73 0.15 -2.57
CA PRO A 98 -5.83 1.23 -2.17
C PRO A 98 -4.55 1.18 -3.00
N LEU A 99 -4.02 2.35 -3.35
CA LEU A 99 -2.75 2.47 -4.07
C LEU A 99 -1.59 2.04 -3.16
N SER A 100 -0.76 1.14 -3.66
CA SER A 100 0.46 0.67 -2.99
C SER A 100 1.58 0.57 -4.01
N TYR A 101 2.75 1.06 -3.66
CA TYR A 101 3.91 1.09 -4.55
C TYR A 101 5.21 0.99 -3.76
N ALA A 102 6.29 0.64 -4.44
CA ALA A 102 7.65 0.82 -3.97
C ALA A 102 8.31 1.95 -4.76
N ALA A 103 9.23 2.69 -4.15
CA ALA A 103 9.98 3.75 -4.79
C ALA A 103 11.45 3.73 -4.37
N GLY A 104 12.32 4.14 -5.28
CA GLY A 104 13.72 4.39 -5.02
C GLY A 104 14.22 5.52 -5.92
N TYR A 105 15.28 6.20 -5.53
CA TYR A 105 15.88 7.26 -6.31
C TYR A 105 17.41 7.20 -6.29
N ALA A 106 18.01 7.86 -7.25
CA ALA A 106 19.45 8.14 -7.32
C ALA A 106 19.66 9.57 -7.85
N LEU A 107 20.61 10.28 -7.26
CA LEU A 107 21.02 11.62 -7.70
C LEU A 107 22.39 11.53 -8.38
N ALA A 108 22.57 12.25 -9.49
CA ALA A 108 23.86 12.29 -10.19
C ALA A 108 24.99 12.87 -9.32
N SER A 109 24.66 13.75 -8.37
CA SER A 109 25.59 14.27 -7.38
C SER A 109 26.24 13.19 -6.51
N ASP A 110 25.51 12.10 -6.22
CA ASP A 110 26.00 10.96 -5.42
C ASP A 110 26.85 9.99 -6.25
N PHE A 111 26.71 10.04 -7.58
CA PHE A 111 27.36 9.15 -8.54
C PHE A 111 28.00 9.95 -9.69
N PRO A 112 29.04 10.75 -9.43
CA PRO A 112 29.67 11.61 -10.45
C PRO A 112 30.16 10.81 -11.65
N GLY A 113 29.81 11.29 -12.85
CA GLY A 113 30.21 10.65 -14.11
C GLY A 113 29.30 9.48 -14.56
N SER A 114 28.26 9.17 -13.83
CA SER A 114 27.29 8.14 -14.22
C SER A 114 26.42 8.60 -15.38
N THR A 115 26.11 7.69 -16.29
CA THR A 115 25.13 7.88 -17.35
C THR A 115 23.70 7.82 -16.79
N MET A 116 22.72 8.27 -17.56
CA MET A 116 21.30 8.15 -17.20
C MET A 116 20.87 6.69 -16.95
N ARG A 117 21.41 5.74 -17.73
CA ARG A 117 21.13 4.29 -17.57
C ARG A 117 21.67 3.77 -16.24
N GLU A 118 22.85 4.21 -15.81
CA GLU A 118 23.43 3.82 -14.52
C GLU A 118 22.63 4.42 -13.35
N LEU A 119 22.25 5.71 -13.44
CA LEU A 119 21.39 6.33 -12.43
C LEU A 119 20.04 5.61 -12.30
N PHE A 120 19.42 5.23 -13.42
CA PHE A 120 18.21 4.43 -13.40
C PHE A 120 18.44 3.08 -12.69
N SER A 121 19.54 2.39 -13.00
CA SER A 121 19.90 1.12 -12.34
C SER A 121 20.09 1.28 -10.83
N PHE A 122 20.68 2.39 -10.37
CA PHE A 122 20.80 2.69 -8.95
C PHE A 122 19.44 2.99 -8.29
N ALA A 123 18.60 3.78 -8.94
CA ALA A 123 17.26 4.08 -8.47
C ALA A 123 16.41 2.80 -8.36
N ASP A 124 16.44 1.93 -9.37
CA ASP A 124 15.76 0.64 -9.39
C ASP A 124 16.23 -0.29 -8.26
N LYS A 125 17.55 -0.38 -8.06
CA LYS A 125 18.12 -1.13 -6.94
C LYS A 125 17.64 -0.62 -5.58
N ASN A 126 17.60 0.70 -5.39
CA ASN A 126 17.08 1.31 -4.17
C ASN A 126 15.59 1.05 -3.99
N MET A 127 14.80 1.12 -5.05
CA MET A 127 13.38 0.75 -5.06
C MET A 127 13.20 -0.73 -4.65
N TYR A 128 13.98 -1.64 -5.20
CA TYR A 128 13.91 -3.06 -4.86
C TYR A 128 14.28 -3.35 -3.38
N ILE A 129 15.27 -2.63 -2.83
CA ILE A 129 15.62 -2.72 -1.40
C ILE A 129 14.44 -2.26 -0.54
N ASN A 130 13.83 -1.13 -0.89
CA ASN A 130 12.65 -0.58 -0.22
C ASN A 130 11.47 -1.57 -0.29
N LYS A 131 11.17 -2.12 -1.46
CA LYS A 131 10.12 -3.11 -1.68
C LYS A 131 10.28 -4.35 -0.78
N ASN A 132 11.50 -4.83 -0.63
CA ASN A 132 11.80 -5.98 0.23
C ASN A 132 11.67 -5.63 1.72
N HIS A 133 12.02 -4.40 2.11
CA HIS A 133 11.88 -3.94 3.50
C HIS A 133 10.40 -3.85 3.89
N VAL A 134 9.59 -3.19 3.07
CA VAL A 134 8.13 -3.09 3.28
C VAL A 134 7.48 -4.47 3.37
N LYS A 135 7.78 -5.38 2.44
CA LYS A 135 7.25 -6.76 2.48
C LYS A 135 7.66 -7.53 3.74
N ARG A 136 8.88 -7.30 4.24
CA ARG A 136 9.35 -7.94 5.48
C ARG A 136 8.64 -7.36 6.71
N GLU A 137 8.40 -6.07 6.73
CA GLU A 137 7.64 -5.41 7.81
C GLU A 137 6.17 -5.85 7.81
N GLU A 138 5.53 -5.89 6.65
CA GLU A 138 4.16 -6.42 6.49
C GLU A 138 4.07 -7.87 6.95
N ALA A 139 4.97 -8.74 6.49
CA ALA A 139 5.02 -10.15 6.91
C ALA A 139 5.38 -10.32 8.40
N ALA A 140 6.18 -9.42 8.98
CA ALA A 140 6.48 -9.42 10.40
C ALA A 140 5.28 -8.90 11.22
N ALA A 141 4.54 -7.93 10.71
CA ALA A 141 3.30 -7.44 11.32
C ALA A 141 2.20 -8.52 11.27
N GLU A 142 2.01 -9.19 10.12
CA GLU A 142 1.12 -10.35 10.01
C GLU A 142 1.51 -11.47 10.99
N LYS A 143 2.78 -11.83 11.07
CA LYS A 143 3.26 -12.84 12.04
C LYS A 143 3.12 -12.40 13.49
N ARG A 144 3.23 -11.10 13.78
CA ARG A 144 2.99 -10.57 15.14
C ARG A 144 1.52 -10.61 15.53
N LEU A 145 0.60 -10.39 14.57
CA LEU A 145 -0.84 -10.54 14.80
C LEU A 145 -1.25 -12.01 14.89
N ASP A 146 -0.76 -12.87 13.99
CA ASP A 146 -1.21 -14.27 13.89
C ASP A 146 -0.70 -15.15 15.04
N PHE A 147 0.48 -14.90 15.59
CA PHE A 147 1.06 -15.79 16.59
C PHE A 147 0.37 -15.72 17.98
N PRO A 148 0.07 -14.52 18.54
CA PRO A 148 -0.76 -14.42 19.74
C PRO A 148 -2.20 -14.90 19.50
N LEU A 149 -2.77 -14.59 18.32
CA LEU A 149 -4.12 -14.96 17.93
C LEU A 149 -4.28 -16.48 17.77
N LEU A 150 -3.35 -17.16 17.08
CA LEU A 150 -3.35 -18.60 16.94
C LEU A 150 -3.21 -19.32 18.29
N LYS A 151 -2.40 -18.77 19.22
CA LYS A 151 -2.34 -19.28 20.60
C LYS A 151 -3.65 -19.09 21.36
N LEU A 152 -4.30 -17.94 21.21
CA LEU A 152 -5.62 -17.67 21.79
C LEU A 152 -6.70 -18.59 21.22
N LEU A 153 -6.77 -18.75 19.90
CA LEU A 153 -7.70 -19.65 19.22
C LEU A 153 -7.49 -21.10 19.62
N ASN A 154 -6.25 -21.59 19.74
CA ASN A 154 -5.97 -22.94 20.17
C ASN A 154 -6.27 -23.18 21.65
N ARG A 155 -6.16 -22.14 22.50
CA ARG A 155 -6.41 -22.26 23.94
C ARG A 155 -7.87 -22.08 24.31
N PHE A 156 -8.60 -21.20 23.61
CA PHE A 156 -9.99 -20.84 23.92
C PHE A 156 -10.99 -21.24 22.85
N GLY A 157 -10.54 -21.45 21.61
CA GLY A 157 -11.41 -21.67 20.45
C GLY A 157 -12.23 -22.95 20.46
N ARG A 158 -11.97 -23.88 21.40
CA ARG A 158 -12.83 -25.09 21.56
C ARG A 158 -14.11 -24.79 22.32
N ASN A 159 -14.19 -23.69 23.05
CA ASN A 159 -15.28 -23.33 23.94
C ASN A 159 -16.18 -22.23 23.38
N PHE A 160 -15.85 -21.65 22.20
CA PHE A 160 -16.59 -20.56 21.59
C PHE A 160 -16.93 -20.89 20.13
N SER A 161 -18.20 -20.70 19.76
CA SER A 161 -18.69 -20.84 18.38
C SER A 161 -18.17 -19.70 17.51
N ASP A 162 -18.08 -18.48 18.09
CA ASP A 162 -17.74 -17.26 17.41
C ASP A 162 -16.61 -16.55 18.14
N CYS A 163 -15.68 -15.96 17.38
CA CYS A 163 -14.50 -15.29 17.91
C CYS A 163 -14.17 -14.08 17.05
N LEU A 164 -14.11 -12.90 17.68
CA LEU A 164 -13.71 -11.65 17.03
C LEU A 164 -12.37 -11.20 17.56
N TYR A 165 -11.52 -10.75 16.66
CA TYR A 165 -10.38 -9.91 17.00
C TYR A 165 -10.81 -8.46 16.83
N CYS A 166 -10.65 -7.64 17.87
CA CYS A 166 -10.99 -6.23 17.85
C CYS A 166 -9.74 -5.40 18.09
N ASP A 167 -9.49 -4.45 17.23
CA ASP A 167 -8.48 -3.42 17.41
C ASP A 167 -9.19 -2.10 17.80
N ALA A 168 -9.21 -1.80 19.09
CA ALA A 168 -9.88 -0.62 19.61
C ALA A 168 -9.16 0.69 19.23
N HIS A 169 -7.87 0.62 18.88
CA HIS A 169 -7.11 1.80 18.48
C HIS A 169 -7.44 2.22 17.03
N MET A 170 -7.65 1.24 16.17
CA MET A 170 -8.00 1.44 14.76
C MET A 170 -9.52 1.42 14.53
N ASP A 171 -10.31 1.21 15.56
CA ASP A 171 -11.78 0.99 15.48
C ASP A 171 -12.16 -0.10 14.47
N THR A 172 -11.41 -1.20 14.43
CA THR A 172 -11.65 -2.31 13.51
C THR A 172 -11.87 -3.63 14.22
N TYR A 173 -12.61 -4.54 13.59
CA TYR A 173 -12.66 -5.94 14.00
C TYR A 173 -12.51 -6.87 12.82
N ARG A 174 -12.11 -8.12 13.10
CA ARG A 174 -12.10 -9.24 12.16
C ARG A 174 -12.67 -10.49 12.83
N ALA A 175 -13.57 -11.19 12.15
CA ALA A 175 -14.04 -12.48 12.60
C ALA A 175 -12.92 -13.53 12.39
N LEU A 176 -12.48 -14.16 13.47
CA LEU A 176 -11.50 -15.26 13.45
C LEU A 176 -12.17 -16.62 13.31
N ARG A 177 -13.36 -16.73 13.85
CA ARG A 177 -14.26 -17.85 13.73
C ARG A 177 -15.69 -17.31 13.76
N ALA A 178 -16.53 -17.75 12.85
CA ALA A 178 -17.93 -17.41 12.78
C ALA A 178 -18.75 -18.67 12.49
N SER A 179 -19.82 -18.85 13.24
CA SER A 179 -20.84 -19.86 12.96
C SER A 179 -21.74 -19.44 11.78
N ALA A 180 -22.54 -20.36 11.25
CA ALA A 180 -23.47 -20.06 10.17
C ALA A 180 -24.52 -19.00 10.56
N ASP A 181 -24.81 -18.87 11.85
CA ASP A 181 -25.78 -17.90 12.39
C ASP A 181 -25.14 -16.61 12.88
N PHE A 182 -23.86 -16.40 12.55
CA PHE A 182 -23.14 -15.19 12.95
C PHE A 182 -23.61 -14.00 12.12
N PHE A 183 -24.12 -12.98 12.79
CA PHE A 183 -24.86 -11.87 12.16
C PHE A 183 -23.98 -10.64 11.80
N LEU A 184 -22.74 -10.60 12.26
CA LEU A 184 -21.78 -9.55 11.87
C LEU A 184 -21.06 -9.92 10.57
N ALA A 185 -20.63 -8.91 9.84
CA ALA A 185 -19.72 -9.11 8.70
C ALA A 185 -18.40 -9.76 9.15
N SER A 186 -17.62 -10.28 8.20
CA SER A 186 -16.32 -10.90 8.49
C SER A 186 -15.30 -9.89 9.07
N ASP A 187 -15.48 -8.61 8.77
CA ASP A 187 -14.69 -7.49 9.24
C ASP A 187 -15.55 -6.21 9.28
N GLY A 188 -15.07 -5.17 9.95
CA GLY A 188 -15.76 -3.89 10.03
C GLY A 188 -15.30 -3.01 11.19
N SER A 189 -16.11 -1.98 11.52
CA SER A 189 -15.89 -1.10 12.66
C SER A 189 -16.19 -1.80 13.98
N TYR A 190 -15.25 -1.74 14.92
CA TYR A 190 -15.42 -2.28 16.27
C TYR A 190 -16.58 -1.62 17.03
N SER A 191 -16.70 -0.29 16.96
CA SER A 191 -17.78 0.46 17.59
C SER A 191 -19.16 0.04 17.04
N GLY A 192 -19.29 -0.09 15.71
CA GLY A 192 -20.50 -0.56 15.07
C GLY A 192 -20.86 -2.00 15.43
N ALA A 193 -19.85 -2.89 15.51
CA ALA A 193 -20.05 -4.28 15.95
C ALA A 193 -20.55 -4.36 17.40
N ALA A 194 -19.99 -3.55 18.31
CA ALA A 194 -20.38 -3.51 19.71
C ALA A 194 -21.86 -3.08 19.87
N GLU A 195 -22.30 -2.09 19.09
CA GLU A 195 -23.71 -1.64 19.08
C GLU A 195 -24.64 -2.74 18.56
N GLN A 196 -24.29 -3.42 17.46
CA GLN A 196 -25.08 -4.50 16.89
C GLN A 196 -25.19 -5.70 17.85
N ILE A 197 -24.11 -6.08 18.53
CA ILE A 197 -24.10 -7.15 19.54
C ILE A 197 -25.00 -6.77 20.72
N ALA A 198 -24.96 -5.52 21.17
CA ALA A 198 -25.80 -5.04 22.26
C ALA A 198 -27.30 -5.08 21.87
N ALA A 199 -27.64 -4.60 20.67
CA ALA A 199 -28.98 -4.60 20.14
C ALA A 199 -29.57 -6.03 20.00
N GLU A 200 -28.79 -6.98 19.47
CA GLU A 200 -29.22 -8.39 19.32
C GLU A 200 -29.40 -9.09 20.66
N ARG A 201 -28.55 -8.77 21.67
CA ARG A 201 -28.72 -9.30 23.02
C ARG A 201 -30.03 -8.84 23.66
N VAL A 202 -30.40 -7.58 23.50
CA VAL A 202 -31.66 -7.03 24.00
C VAL A 202 -32.84 -7.73 23.28
N ALA A 203 -32.81 -7.81 21.96
CA ALA A 203 -33.85 -8.45 21.18
C ALA A 203 -34.04 -9.94 21.49
N ARG A 204 -32.97 -10.67 21.87
CA ARG A 204 -33.07 -12.07 22.31
C ARG A 204 -33.62 -12.19 23.72
N ALA A 205 -33.28 -11.27 24.62
CA ALA A 205 -33.86 -11.25 25.98
C ALA A 205 -35.35 -11.01 25.94
N ASP A 206 -35.85 -10.08 25.12
CA ASP A 206 -37.28 -9.80 24.94
C ASP A 206 -38.04 -11.00 24.36
N ARG A 207 -37.43 -11.77 23.44
CA ARG A 207 -38.00 -12.99 22.87
C ARG A 207 -38.09 -14.16 23.85
N ALA A 208 -37.26 -14.17 24.90
CA ALA A 208 -37.27 -15.22 25.93
C ALA A 208 -38.35 -15.00 27.02
N HIS A 209 -39.01 -13.84 27.01
CA HIS A 209 -40.08 -13.48 27.97
C HIS A 209 -41.50 -13.52 27.38
N ILE A 210 -41.66 -14.00 26.13
CA ILE A 210 -42.93 -14.28 25.46
C ILE A 210 -43.08 -15.79 25.33
#